data_9cd3036ea263ddf91ea66f94aaa92046
#
_entry.id   9cd3036ea263ddf91ea66f94aaa92046
#
_cell.length_a   1.000
_cell.length_b   1.000
_cell.length_c   1.000
_cell.angle_alpha   90.00
_cell.angle_beta   90.00
_cell.angle_gamma   90.00
#
_symmetry.space_group_name_H-M   'P 1'
#
loop_
_entity.id
_entity.type
_entity.pdbx_description
1 polymer ?
#
loop_
_entity_poly.entity_id
_entity_poly.type
_entity_poly.pdbx_seq_one_letter_code
_entity_poly.pdbx_strand_id
1 'polypeptide(L)'
;MSRENLEVVKQAITALNERDLDRYLACCTQTIHLRTPTAPVAGVYEGPEGIRRFWADLEDASPDFRLDLEHLEAVGENRAFAFLRAAGSGRASGVPMEGATTNVYTFVAGKIDRVEIFLDRQQALEVLGLREAG
;
A
#
# COMPACT_ATOMS: atom_id res chain seq x y z
N MET A 1 14.34 -11.05 -5.66
CA MET A 1 13.92 -12.39 -5.24
C MET A 1 12.66 -12.30 -4.44
N SER A 2 11.76 -13.25 -4.64
CA SER A 2 10.40 -13.10 -4.10
C SER A 2 10.33 -13.03 -2.57
N ARG A 3 11.17 -13.82 -1.86
CA ARG A 3 11.16 -13.80 -0.40
C ARG A 3 11.59 -12.44 0.15
N GLU A 4 12.65 -11.88 -0.41
CA GLU A 4 13.13 -10.56 0.00
C GLU A 4 12.10 -9.49 -0.31
N ASN A 5 11.40 -9.63 -1.44
CA ASN A 5 10.34 -8.69 -1.81
C ASN A 5 9.21 -8.71 -0.77
N LEU A 6 8.82 -9.89 -0.28
CA LEU A 6 7.78 -9.98 0.74
C LEU A 6 8.22 -9.33 2.05
N GLU A 7 9.49 -9.48 2.43
CA GLU A 7 10.01 -8.80 3.62
C GLU A 7 9.97 -7.29 3.46
N VAL A 8 10.27 -6.78 2.26
CA VAL A 8 10.21 -5.35 1.99
C VAL A 8 8.78 -4.82 2.17
N VAL A 9 7.78 -5.56 1.70
CA VAL A 9 6.38 -5.17 1.89
C VAL A 9 6.04 -5.10 3.38
N LYS A 10 6.44 -6.11 4.15
CA LYS A 10 6.17 -6.12 5.60
C LYS A 10 6.83 -4.92 6.28
N GLN A 11 8.07 -4.60 5.92
CA GLN A 11 8.75 -3.44 6.47
C GLN A 11 8.05 -2.14 6.12
N ALA A 12 7.56 -2.02 4.88
CA ALA A 12 6.85 -0.82 4.45
C ALA A 12 5.54 -0.63 5.23
N ILE A 13 4.78 -1.70 5.44
CA ILE A 13 3.54 -1.65 6.21
C ILE A 13 3.83 -1.29 7.66
N THR A 14 4.86 -1.89 8.26
CA THR A 14 5.26 -1.57 9.63
C THR A 14 5.67 -0.11 9.74
N ALA A 15 6.46 0.38 8.78
CA ALA A 15 6.90 1.77 8.77
C ALA A 15 5.71 2.72 8.70
N LEU A 16 4.70 2.40 7.87
CA LEU A 16 3.50 3.22 7.78
C LEU A 16 2.77 3.26 9.12
N ASN A 17 2.58 2.11 9.76
CA ASN A 17 1.89 2.03 11.04
C ASN A 17 2.64 2.75 12.15
N GLU A 18 3.97 2.76 12.10
CA GLU A 18 4.81 3.42 13.09
C GLU A 18 5.10 4.88 12.74
N ARG A 19 4.60 5.35 11.61
CA ARG A 19 4.85 6.73 11.10
C ARG A 19 6.34 6.99 10.86
N ASP A 20 7.05 5.98 10.38
CA ASP A 20 8.48 6.08 10.06
C ASP A 20 8.63 6.28 8.55
N LEU A 21 8.52 7.53 8.12
CA LEU A 21 8.57 7.87 6.70
C LEU A 21 9.92 7.50 6.06
N ASP A 22 11.02 7.76 6.77
CA ASP A 22 12.34 7.47 6.22
C ASP A 22 12.51 5.98 5.94
N ARG A 23 12.03 5.14 6.85
CA ARG A 23 12.07 3.69 6.68
C ARG A 23 11.21 3.24 5.50
N TYR A 24 10.03 3.85 5.35
CA TYR A 24 9.16 3.57 4.21
C TYR A 24 9.85 3.93 2.89
N LEU A 25 10.43 5.13 2.83
CA LEU A 25 11.13 5.59 1.63
C LEU A 25 12.34 4.72 1.30
N ALA A 26 12.99 4.15 2.31
CA ALA A 26 14.10 3.22 2.11
C ALA A 26 13.64 1.93 1.42
N CYS A 27 12.37 1.58 1.53
CA CYS A 27 11.79 0.42 0.85
C CYS A 27 11.42 0.70 -0.61
N CYS A 28 11.49 1.96 -1.04
CA CYS A 28 11.00 2.39 -2.35
C CYS A 28 12.13 2.83 -3.28
N THR A 29 11.87 2.71 -4.59
CA THR A 29 12.77 3.30 -5.58
C THR A 29 12.54 4.81 -5.65
N GLN A 30 13.45 5.51 -6.35
CA GLN A 30 13.29 6.94 -6.60
C GLN A 30 12.16 7.24 -7.60
N THR A 31 11.73 6.22 -8.33
CA THR A 31 10.66 6.33 -9.31
C THR A 31 9.35 5.74 -8.79
N ILE A 32 9.23 5.56 -7.47
CA ILE A 32 8.02 4.99 -6.86
C ILE A 32 6.75 5.67 -7.35
N HIS A 33 5.74 4.86 -7.64
CA HIS A 33 4.47 5.31 -8.14
C HIS A 33 3.38 4.66 -7.30
N LEU A 34 2.60 5.46 -6.61
CA LEU A 34 1.51 4.96 -5.76
C LEU A 34 0.18 5.45 -6.28
N ARG A 35 -0.74 4.53 -6.50
CA ARG A 35 -2.08 4.85 -6.97
C ARG A 35 -3.11 4.36 -5.98
N THR A 36 -4.01 5.24 -5.59
CA THR A 36 -5.10 4.89 -4.69
C THR A 36 -6.41 5.45 -5.21
N PRO A 37 -7.51 4.66 -5.15
CA PRO A 37 -8.83 5.11 -5.62
C PRO A 37 -9.64 5.82 -4.55
N THR A 38 -9.15 5.88 -3.32
CA THR A 38 -9.95 6.28 -2.17
C THR A 38 -9.84 7.77 -1.86
N ALA A 39 -10.93 8.53 -2.06
CA ALA A 39 -10.97 9.92 -1.61
C ALA A 39 -10.86 9.98 -0.08
N PRO A 40 -10.27 11.04 0.53
CA PRO A 40 -9.76 12.23 -0.13
C PRO A 40 -8.35 12.10 -0.70
N VAL A 41 -7.69 10.95 -0.54
CA VAL A 41 -6.33 10.75 -1.01
C VAL A 41 -6.28 10.11 -2.40
N ALA A 42 -7.41 10.08 -3.11
CA ALA A 42 -7.46 9.47 -4.44
C ALA A 42 -6.52 10.14 -5.42
N GLY A 43 -5.86 9.33 -6.24
CA GLY A 43 -4.99 9.85 -7.28
C GLY A 43 -3.70 9.08 -7.39
N VAL A 44 -2.71 9.74 -7.97
CA VAL A 44 -1.40 9.18 -8.23
C VAL A 44 -0.35 10.06 -7.56
N TYR A 45 0.56 9.41 -6.84
CA TYR A 45 1.66 10.07 -6.15
C TYR A 45 2.96 9.50 -6.69
N GLU A 46 3.86 10.35 -7.14
CA GLU A 46 5.09 9.92 -7.81
C GLU A 46 6.34 10.39 -7.07
N GLY A 47 7.31 9.48 -6.95
CA GLY A 47 8.60 9.75 -6.36
C GLY A 47 8.54 9.94 -4.85
N PRO A 48 9.70 10.16 -4.21
CA PRO A 48 9.73 10.39 -2.76
C PRO A 48 8.87 11.58 -2.32
N GLU A 49 8.84 12.65 -3.10
CA GLU A 49 8.00 13.81 -2.78
C GLU A 49 6.51 13.47 -2.86
N GLY A 50 6.12 12.62 -3.83
CA GLY A 50 4.75 12.14 -3.92
C GLY A 50 4.38 11.32 -2.70
N ILE A 51 5.27 10.46 -2.23
CA ILE A 51 5.03 9.65 -1.03
C ILE A 51 4.89 10.54 0.21
N ARG A 52 5.74 11.58 0.33
CA ARG A 52 5.62 12.53 1.44
C ARG A 52 4.26 13.22 1.44
N ARG A 53 3.79 13.61 0.25
CA ARG A 53 2.47 14.24 0.10
C ARG A 53 1.35 13.25 0.44
N PHE A 54 1.46 12.01 -0.01
CA PHE A 54 0.47 10.97 0.31
C PHE A 54 0.35 10.77 1.82
N TRP A 55 1.50 10.69 2.51
CA TRP A 55 1.49 10.53 3.96
C TRP A 55 0.89 11.73 4.67
N ALA A 56 1.20 12.94 4.20
CA ALA A 56 0.63 14.15 4.78
C ALA A 56 -0.90 14.19 4.57
N ASP A 57 -1.36 13.83 3.38
CA ASP A 57 -2.79 13.80 3.08
C ASP A 57 -3.51 12.74 3.91
N LEU A 58 -2.88 11.58 4.08
CA LEU A 58 -3.43 10.49 4.88
C LEU A 58 -3.50 10.88 6.35
N GLU A 59 -2.44 11.47 6.89
CA GLU A 59 -2.39 11.95 8.27
C GLU A 59 -3.46 13.00 8.53
N ASP A 60 -3.67 13.89 7.56
CA ASP A 60 -4.69 14.92 7.66
C ASP A 60 -6.10 14.32 7.67
N ALA A 61 -6.33 13.30 6.84
CA ALA A 61 -7.63 12.66 6.73
C ALA A 61 -7.93 11.74 7.92
N SER A 62 -6.94 11.01 8.40
CA SER A 62 -7.12 10.00 9.46
C SER A 62 -5.81 9.81 10.22
N PRO A 63 -5.57 10.61 11.27
CA PRO A 63 -4.30 10.55 12.02
C PRO A 63 -4.03 9.20 12.68
N ASP A 64 -5.06 8.42 12.97
CA ASP A 64 -4.95 7.11 13.59
C ASP A 64 -5.02 5.96 12.58
N PHE A 65 -4.84 6.25 11.29
CA PHE A 65 -4.87 5.26 10.23
C PHE A 65 -3.83 4.18 10.46
N ARG A 66 -4.25 2.93 10.24
CA ARG A 66 -3.33 1.79 10.30
C ARG A 66 -3.75 0.72 9.31
N LEU A 67 -2.81 -0.13 8.92
CA LEU A 67 -3.04 -1.28 8.06
C LEU A 67 -2.69 -2.56 8.81
N ASP A 68 -3.60 -3.53 8.77
CA ASP A 68 -3.34 -4.87 9.27
C ASP A 68 -3.19 -5.80 8.08
N LEU A 69 -2.06 -6.49 8.01
CA LEU A 69 -1.77 -7.42 6.92
C LEU A 69 -2.44 -8.75 7.20
N GLU A 70 -3.33 -9.17 6.31
CA GLU A 70 -4.05 -10.44 6.43
C GLU A 70 -3.45 -11.55 5.58
N HIS A 71 -2.91 -11.20 4.41
CA HIS A 71 -2.32 -12.17 3.50
C HIS A 71 -1.32 -11.46 2.58
N LEU A 72 -0.21 -12.13 2.28
CA LEU A 72 0.82 -11.58 1.41
C LEU A 72 1.37 -12.72 0.55
N GLU A 73 1.40 -12.52 -0.75
CA GLU A 73 1.81 -13.56 -1.68
C GLU A 73 2.62 -12.98 -2.83
N ALA A 74 3.71 -13.66 -3.18
CA ALA A 74 4.52 -13.30 -4.33
C ALA A 74 3.87 -13.81 -5.62
N VAL A 75 3.99 -13.00 -6.68
CA VAL A 75 3.51 -13.36 -8.02
C VAL A 75 4.69 -13.19 -8.97
N GLY A 76 5.28 -14.31 -9.38
CA GLY A 76 6.51 -14.28 -10.17
C GLY A 76 7.66 -13.74 -9.33
N GLU A 77 8.64 -13.13 -9.99
CA GLU A 77 9.87 -12.68 -9.32
C GLU A 77 9.82 -11.20 -8.89
N ASN A 78 8.94 -10.42 -9.50
CA ASN A 78 8.95 -8.96 -9.29
C ASN A 78 7.60 -8.35 -8.94
N ARG A 79 6.62 -9.15 -8.57
CA ARG A 79 5.33 -8.65 -8.11
C ARG A 79 4.86 -9.39 -6.87
N ALA A 80 3.96 -8.77 -6.11
CA ALA A 80 3.31 -9.37 -4.95
C ALA A 80 1.96 -8.70 -4.75
N PHE A 81 1.08 -9.37 -4.02
CA PHE A 81 -0.16 -8.71 -3.58
C PHE A 81 -0.37 -8.96 -2.09
N ALA A 82 -1.09 -8.05 -1.47
CA ALA A 82 -1.40 -8.13 -0.05
C ALA A 82 -2.89 -7.86 0.16
N PHE A 83 -3.53 -8.70 0.97
CA PHE A 83 -4.86 -8.41 1.48
C PHE A 83 -4.68 -7.70 2.81
N LEU A 84 -5.28 -6.52 2.94
CA LEU A 84 -5.10 -5.65 4.08
C LEU A 84 -6.45 -5.20 4.62
N ARG A 85 -6.49 -4.94 5.91
CA ARG A 85 -7.62 -4.25 6.52
C ARG A 85 -7.14 -2.88 6.97
N ALA A 86 -7.76 -1.86 6.41
CA ALA A 86 -7.48 -0.48 6.78
C ALA A 86 -8.43 -0.07 7.90
N ALA A 87 -7.91 0.63 8.89
CA ALA A 87 -8.71 1.14 10.00
C ALA A 87 -8.26 2.54 10.37
N GLY A 88 -9.16 3.32 10.92
CA GLY A 88 -8.88 4.68 11.35
C GLY A 88 -10.19 5.41 11.59
N SER A 89 -10.10 6.71 11.88
CA SER A 89 -11.25 7.58 12.08
C SER A 89 -11.09 8.82 11.24
N GLY A 90 -12.21 9.31 10.68
CA GLY A 90 -12.21 10.60 9.98
C GLY A 90 -11.95 11.72 10.97
N ARG A 91 -11.01 12.62 10.67
CA ARG A 91 -10.63 13.70 11.56
C ARG A 91 -11.83 14.61 11.91
N ALA A 92 -12.63 14.96 10.91
CA ALA A 92 -13.72 15.89 11.09
C ALA A 92 -14.94 15.28 11.78
N SER A 93 -15.20 14.00 11.55
CA SER A 93 -16.42 13.34 12.04
C SER A 93 -16.18 12.46 13.25
N GLY A 94 -14.95 11.98 13.44
CA GLY A 94 -14.63 10.97 14.46
C GLY A 94 -15.26 9.62 14.18
N VAL A 95 -15.89 9.43 13.02
CA VAL A 95 -16.55 8.18 12.65
C VAL A 95 -15.48 7.14 12.29
N PRO A 96 -15.54 5.93 12.89
CA PRO A 96 -14.60 4.87 12.51
C PRO A 96 -14.68 4.54 11.03
N MET A 97 -13.53 4.38 10.40
CA MET A 97 -13.41 4.01 9.00
C MET A 97 -12.65 2.69 8.91
N GLU A 98 -13.32 1.66 8.46
CA GLU A 98 -12.71 0.36 8.28
C GLU A 98 -13.03 -0.17 6.89
N GLY A 99 -12.10 -0.92 6.30
CA GLY A 99 -12.37 -1.55 5.04
C GLY A 99 -11.23 -2.48 4.62
N ALA A 100 -11.58 -3.42 3.76
CA ALA A 100 -10.60 -4.32 3.17
C ALA A 100 -10.05 -3.66 1.91
N THR A 101 -8.73 -3.72 1.74
CA THR A 101 -8.08 -3.28 0.50
C THR A 101 -7.14 -4.36 0.03
N THR A 102 -6.79 -4.30 -1.26
CA THR A 102 -5.78 -5.17 -1.83
C THR A 102 -4.75 -4.30 -2.50
N ASN A 103 -3.49 -4.45 -2.09
CA ASN A 103 -2.39 -3.73 -2.71
C ASN A 103 -1.64 -4.66 -3.65
N VAL A 104 -1.31 -4.14 -4.82
CA VAL A 104 -0.45 -4.82 -5.78
C VAL A 104 0.88 -4.07 -5.82
N TYR A 105 1.96 -4.80 -5.58
CA TYR A 105 3.31 -4.25 -5.55
C TYR A 105 4.12 -4.72 -6.74
N THR A 106 4.87 -3.82 -7.33
CA THR A 106 5.86 -4.15 -8.36
C THR A 106 7.23 -3.72 -7.84
N PHE A 107 8.23 -4.57 -8.02
CA PHE A 107 9.58 -4.38 -7.48
C PHE A 107 10.58 -4.17 -8.59
N VAL A 108 11.58 -3.34 -8.32
CA VAL A 108 12.76 -3.17 -9.16
C VAL A 108 13.97 -3.21 -8.24
N ALA A 109 14.90 -4.12 -8.52
CA ALA A 109 16.14 -4.29 -7.75
C ALA A 109 15.88 -4.44 -6.24
N GLY A 110 14.84 -5.17 -5.88
CA GLY A 110 14.52 -5.44 -4.48
C GLY A 110 13.80 -4.34 -3.74
N LYS A 111 13.37 -3.29 -4.44
CA LYS A 111 12.63 -2.18 -3.84
C LYS A 111 11.28 -2.00 -4.52
N ILE A 112 10.34 -1.43 -3.79
CA ILE A 112 8.99 -1.18 -4.32
C ILE A 112 9.07 -0.02 -5.31
N ASP A 113 8.66 -0.29 -6.55
CA ASP A 113 8.62 0.72 -7.62
C ASP A 113 7.20 1.17 -7.92
N ARG A 114 6.22 0.34 -7.59
CA ARG A 114 4.81 0.68 -7.82
C ARG A 114 3.94 0.04 -6.76
N VAL A 115 2.99 0.82 -6.26
CA VAL A 115 1.92 0.33 -5.37
C VAL A 115 0.61 0.73 -6.02
N GLU A 116 -0.26 -0.24 -6.29
CA GLU A 116 -1.62 0.02 -6.74
C GLU A 116 -2.58 -0.50 -5.68
N ILE A 117 -3.47 0.37 -5.20
CA ILE A 117 -4.43 0.04 -4.15
C ILE A 117 -5.79 -0.19 -4.80
N PHE A 118 -6.42 -1.30 -4.47
CA PHE A 118 -7.73 -1.67 -4.98
C PHE A 118 -8.69 -1.87 -3.82
N LEU A 119 -9.92 -1.39 -3.98
CA LEU A 119 -11.00 -1.66 -3.04
C LEU A 119 -11.67 -3.01 -3.34
N ASP A 120 -11.57 -3.47 -4.58
CA ASP A 120 -12.14 -4.74 -5.04
C ASP A 120 -11.00 -5.74 -5.24
N ARG A 121 -11.00 -6.79 -4.40
CA ARG A 121 -9.99 -7.86 -4.47
C ARG A 121 -9.94 -8.50 -5.86
N GLN A 122 -11.08 -8.71 -6.48
CA GLN A 122 -11.15 -9.37 -7.78
C GLN A 122 -10.45 -8.54 -8.85
N GLN A 123 -10.61 -7.23 -8.83
CA GLN A 123 -9.92 -6.35 -9.79
C GLN A 123 -8.40 -6.45 -9.62
N ALA A 124 -7.93 -6.51 -8.40
CA ALA A 124 -6.50 -6.66 -8.13
C ALA A 124 -5.96 -7.98 -8.70
N LEU A 125 -6.68 -9.07 -8.48
CA LEU A 125 -6.26 -10.37 -8.98
C LEU A 125 -6.30 -10.43 -10.50
N GLU A 126 -7.25 -9.77 -11.13
CA GLU A 126 -7.33 -9.68 -12.60
C GLU A 126 -6.10 -8.96 -13.17
N VAL A 127 -5.67 -7.87 -12.56
CA VAL A 127 -4.47 -7.13 -12.97
C VAL A 127 -3.25 -8.03 -12.92
N LEU A 128 -3.19 -8.95 -11.96
CA LEU A 128 -2.09 -9.89 -11.81
C LEU A 128 -2.22 -11.13 -12.70
N GLY A 129 -3.32 -11.27 -13.42
CA GLY A 129 -3.59 -12.45 -14.22
C GLY A 129 -4.01 -13.66 -13.40
N LEU A 130 -4.51 -13.43 -12.18
CA LEU A 130 -4.93 -14.48 -11.26
C LEU A 130 -6.45 -14.52 -11.18
N ARG A 131 -6.95 -15.66 -10.71
CA ARG A 131 -8.38 -15.82 -10.43
C ARG A 131 -8.56 -16.17 -8.97
N GLU A 132 -9.59 -15.62 -8.37
CA GLU A 132 -9.95 -15.99 -7.03
C GLU A 132 -10.43 -17.45 -7.04
N ALA A 133 -9.93 -18.25 -6.11
CA ALA A 133 -10.29 -19.65 -6.01
C ALA A 133 -11.73 -19.79 -5.50
N GLY A 134 -12.50 -20.62 -6.12
CA GLY A 134 -13.86 -20.92 -5.69
C GLY A 134 -14.92 -20.43 -6.54
#